data_ca5ff0c047bae852dfd4150a16567bbf
#
_entry.id   ca5ff0c047bae852dfd4150a16567bbf
#
_cell.length_a   1.000
_cell.length_b   1.000
_cell.length_c   1.000
_cell.angle_alpha   90.00
_cell.angle_beta   90.00
_cell.angle_gamma   90.00
#
_symmetry.space_group_name_H-M   'P 1'
#
loop_
_entity.id
_entity.type
_entity.pdbx_description
1 polymer ?
#
loop_
_entity_poly.entity_id
_entity_poly.type
_entity_poly.pdbx_seq_one_letter_code
_entity_poly.pdbx_strand_id
1 'polypeptide(L)'
;MESFAPLAERIVEALLESRPDLASSAGDHRFDDQLPDFSPDGRTADRAMLTDAANALSEIDGDALEDEERVDHALLSALVDRELFELTEIRAYEWDPLRHNPGPLLHAIVARPYAPADVRLTQLAGRLAAVPDTLAIARGTLRDMPRIHAETAVGQFTGTAALIRDEVPALLAQAPELYDRVEPAATAAIAAVEEFVAWLRTGLAADAGPGRDPRLGRRRWEARLWHTLDTELGAPEILKRAWANLDRITEQIREAAVELVGGPADDETVRRALGLLAAEHPDDATIVELASNTLDEATDFVRAHDLVTLVDDRCVIQEMPEFARGVAVAYCDAPGPLEVADVPTFYCLAPTPASWSAQRVESFYREYNNHMIRNLTVHEAMPGHFLQLAHARRYAGGTRVRALAESGPFIEGWAVYAEEVMTGLGFGGVPVRLQQLKMQLRMTINALLDQLVHCEELSEAEAMALMTERGFQEEGEAAGKWRRALLTSTQLSTYFVGYTEVAEIAAARPEGVPLRDWHDAMLGHGSPPPRHLRSLLDL
;
A
#
# COMPACT_ATOMS: atom_id res chain seq x y z
N MET A 1 13.55 4.90 36.60
CA MET A 1 12.80 4.85 35.34
C MET A 1 13.59 3.96 34.39
N GLU A 2 12.92 3.12 33.67
CA GLU A 2 13.51 2.31 32.56
C GLU A 2 13.98 3.28 31.47
N SER A 3 15.14 3.03 30.83
CA SER A 3 15.57 3.83 29.68
C SER A 3 14.72 3.49 28.45
N PHE A 4 14.71 4.40 27.46
CA PHE A 4 13.81 4.26 26.30
C PHE A 4 14.06 2.97 25.51
N ALA A 5 15.30 2.63 25.15
CA ALA A 5 15.58 1.49 24.26
C ALA A 5 15.07 0.13 24.80
N PRO A 6 15.28 -0.26 26.07
CA PRO A 6 14.66 -1.48 26.62
C PRO A 6 13.13 -1.44 26.66
N LEU A 7 12.53 -0.28 26.96
CA LEU A 7 11.09 -0.10 26.92
C LEU A 7 10.55 -0.30 25.50
N ALA A 8 11.18 0.33 24.51
CA ALA A 8 10.81 0.23 23.11
C ALA A 8 10.85 -1.23 22.61
N GLU A 9 11.94 -1.96 22.92
CA GLU A 9 12.06 -3.36 22.54
C GLU A 9 10.98 -4.25 23.18
N ARG A 10 10.61 -4.00 24.43
CA ARG A 10 9.53 -4.74 25.11
C ARG A 10 8.16 -4.46 24.47
N ILE A 11 7.89 -3.20 24.09
CA ILE A 11 6.63 -2.83 23.42
C ILE A 11 6.59 -3.41 22.00
N VAL A 12 7.70 -3.32 21.24
CA VAL A 12 7.82 -3.93 19.91
C VAL A 12 7.56 -5.42 19.96
N GLU A 13 8.14 -6.13 20.94
CA GLU A 13 7.91 -7.57 21.09
C GLU A 13 6.45 -7.90 21.39
N ALA A 14 5.79 -7.13 22.27
CA ALA A 14 4.38 -7.31 22.57
C ALA A 14 3.47 -7.03 21.34
N LEU A 15 3.82 -6.03 20.53
CA LEU A 15 3.10 -5.73 19.28
C LEU A 15 3.26 -6.86 18.26
N LEU A 16 4.46 -7.40 18.08
CA LEU A 16 4.72 -8.52 17.16
C LEU A 16 3.96 -9.79 17.58
N GLU A 17 3.89 -10.08 18.89
CA GLU A 17 3.15 -11.22 19.42
C GLU A 17 1.63 -11.05 19.25
N SER A 18 1.08 -9.88 19.54
CA SER A 18 -0.38 -9.64 19.45
C SER A 18 -0.88 -9.42 18.02
N ARG A 19 0.02 -9.05 17.11
CA ARG A 19 -0.28 -8.70 15.72
C ARG A 19 0.52 -9.56 14.73
N PRO A 20 0.13 -10.82 14.53
CA PRO A 20 0.78 -11.70 13.55
C PRO A 20 0.80 -11.14 12.13
N ASP A 21 -0.15 -10.29 11.78
CA ASP A 21 -0.19 -9.57 10.50
C ASP A 21 0.94 -8.53 10.40
N LEU A 22 1.18 -7.76 11.46
CA LEU A 22 2.28 -6.81 11.55
C LEU A 22 3.64 -7.54 11.57
N ALA A 23 3.75 -8.62 12.33
CA ALA A 23 4.96 -9.45 12.38
C ALA A 23 5.33 -10.00 11.00
N SER A 24 4.36 -10.61 10.31
CA SER A 24 4.53 -11.16 8.95
C SER A 24 4.93 -10.08 7.94
N SER A 25 4.32 -8.89 8.01
CA SER A 25 4.65 -7.74 7.16
C SER A 25 6.07 -7.22 7.43
N ALA A 26 6.48 -7.18 8.69
CA ALA A 26 7.82 -6.77 9.08
C ALA A 26 8.91 -7.82 8.74
N GLY A 27 8.54 -9.05 8.38
CA GLY A 27 9.47 -10.15 8.11
C GLY A 27 9.89 -10.93 9.37
N ASP A 28 9.11 -10.83 10.46
CA ASP A 28 9.28 -11.67 11.65
C ASP A 28 8.37 -12.88 11.59
N HIS A 29 8.93 -14.01 11.22
CA HIS A 29 8.22 -15.26 10.95
C HIS A 29 7.92 -16.10 12.20
N ARG A 30 8.22 -15.64 13.40
CA ARG A 30 7.98 -16.40 14.64
C ARG A 30 6.50 -16.66 14.92
N PHE A 31 5.61 -15.82 14.38
CA PHE A 31 4.17 -15.85 14.59
C PHE A 31 3.39 -16.25 13.33
N ASP A 32 4.06 -16.82 12.33
CA ASP A 32 3.44 -17.19 11.06
C ASP A 32 2.46 -18.38 11.14
N ASP A 33 2.39 -19.06 12.27
CA ASP A 33 1.37 -20.08 12.56
C ASP A 33 0.07 -19.51 13.14
N GLN A 34 -0.03 -18.19 13.34
CA GLN A 34 -1.13 -17.52 14.01
C GLN A 34 -1.89 -16.57 13.07
N LEU A 35 -3.15 -16.29 13.43
CA LEU A 35 -3.99 -15.23 12.86
C LEU A 35 -4.31 -14.19 13.94
N PRO A 36 -4.61 -12.91 13.58
CA PRO A 36 -5.04 -11.91 14.54
C PRO A 36 -6.29 -12.37 15.31
N ASP A 37 -6.28 -12.17 16.63
CA ASP A 37 -7.38 -12.58 17.50
C ASP A 37 -8.38 -11.43 17.72
N PHE A 38 -9.48 -11.44 16.97
CA PHE A 38 -10.60 -10.50 17.15
C PHE A 38 -11.68 -11.01 18.11
N SER A 39 -11.42 -12.02 18.93
CA SER A 39 -12.32 -12.45 19.99
C SER A 39 -12.50 -11.36 21.08
N PRO A 40 -13.57 -11.40 21.89
CA PRO A 40 -13.72 -10.46 23.00
C PRO A 40 -12.53 -10.47 23.97
N ASP A 41 -11.94 -11.63 24.22
CA ASP A 41 -10.78 -11.79 25.13
C ASP A 41 -9.51 -11.25 24.48
N GLY A 42 -9.25 -11.55 23.20
CA GLY A 42 -8.11 -11.00 22.41
C GLY A 42 -8.14 -9.47 22.39
N ARG A 43 -9.28 -8.89 22.02
CA ARG A 43 -9.44 -7.42 22.01
C ARG A 43 -9.25 -6.77 23.38
N THR A 44 -9.64 -7.46 24.45
CA THR A 44 -9.45 -6.98 25.82
C THR A 44 -7.97 -7.00 26.20
N ALA A 45 -7.27 -8.07 25.83
CA ALA A 45 -5.83 -8.21 26.05
C ALA A 45 -5.05 -7.15 25.24
N ASP A 46 -5.36 -6.97 23.94
CA ASP A 46 -4.73 -5.95 23.09
C ASP A 46 -4.93 -4.54 23.65
N ARG A 47 -6.16 -4.22 24.07
CA ARG A 47 -6.46 -2.91 24.66
C ARG A 47 -5.67 -2.68 25.93
N ALA A 48 -5.53 -3.68 26.80
CA ALA A 48 -4.75 -3.56 28.03
C ALA A 48 -3.26 -3.35 27.70
N MET A 49 -2.69 -4.17 26.84
CA MET A 49 -1.30 -4.08 26.38
C MET A 49 -0.99 -2.70 25.78
N LEU A 50 -1.83 -2.21 24.84
CA LEU A 50 -1.65 -0.92 24.19
C LEU A 50 -1.80 0.25 25.19
N THR A 51 -2.74 0.16 26.15
CA THR A 51 -2.91 1.19 27.19
C THR A 51 -1.69 1.25 28.12
N ASP A 52 -1.16 0.09 28.53
CA ASP A 52 0.05 0.02 29.36
C ASP A 52 1.27 0.55 28.60
N ALA A 53 1.40 0.25 27.31
CA ALA A 53 2.44 0.78 26.45
C ALA A 53 2.36 2.32 26.33
N ALA A 54 1.16 2.87 26.06
CA ALA A 54 0.96 4.32 25.97
C ALA A 54 1.32 5.03 27.28
N ASN A 55 0.89 4.48 28.43
CA ASN A 55 1.24 5.01 29.74
C ASN A 55 2.76 5.00 29.96
N ALA A 56 3.43 3.88 29.69
CA ALA A 56 4.87 3.75 29.88
C ALA A 56 5.68 4.71 28.99
N LEU A 57 5.25 4.89 27.73
CA LEU A 57 5.86 5.85 26.80
C LEU A 57 5.67 7.30 27.30
N SER A 58 4.52 7.63 27.85
CA SER A 58 4.25 8.98 28.37
C SER A 58 5.10 9.37 29.59
N GLU A 59 5.71 8.39 30.28
CA GLU A 59 6.62 8.63 31.39
C GLU A 59 8.08 8.92 30.95
N ILE A 60 8.40 8.74 29.67
CA ILE A 60 9.71 9.04 29.10
C ILE A 60 9.82 10.54 28.87
N ASP A 61 10.89 11.15 29.37
CA ASP A 61 11.23 12.53 29.06
C ASP A 61 11.88 12.61 27.66
N GLY A 62 11.09 12.98 26.65
CA GLY A 62 11.54 13.07 25.27
C GLY A 62 12.67 14.10 25.05
N ASP A 63 12.74 15.15 25.88
CA ASP A 63 13.79 16.18 25.78
C ASP A 63 15.16 15.67 26.26
N ALA A 64 15.17 14.57 27.03
CA ALA A 64 16.40 13.93 27.48
C ALA A 64 16.94 12.86 26.52
N LEU A 65 16.22 12.57 25.43
CA LEU A 65 16.61 11.58 24.42
C LEU A 65 17.52 12.21 23.35
N GLU A 66 18.43 11.40 22.82
CA GLU A 66 19.16 11.74 21.59
C GLU A 66 18.19 11.81 20.38
N ASP A 67 18.56 12.51 19.32
CA ASP A 67 17.65 12.79 18.20
C ASP A 67 17.03 11.55 17.56
N GLU A 68 17.82 10.50 17.34
CA GLU A 68 17.33 9.21 16.80
C GLU A 68 16.36 8.52 17.76
N GLU A 69 16.66 8.50 19.07
CA GLU A 69 15.78 7.92 20.08
C GLU A 69 14.49 8.75 20.25
N ARG A 70 14.57 10.07 20.09
CA ARG A 70 13.40 10.96 20.15
C ARG A 70 12.44 10.67 19.00
N VAL A 71 12.98 10.44 17.79
CA VAL A 71 12.17 10.04 16.64
C VAL A 71 11.57 8.65 16.87
N ASP A 72 12.35 7.68 17.31
CA ASP A 72 11.84 6.33 17.60
C ASP A 72 10.75 6.34 18.68
N HIS A 73 10.90 7.17 19.72
CA HIS A 73 9.89 7.37 20.76
C HIS A 73 8.60 7.96 20.18
N ALA A 74 8.69 8.98 19.31
CA ALA A 74 7.54 9.58 18.67
C ALA A 74 6.82 8.59 17.74
N LEU A 75 7.58 7.82 16.96
CA LEU A 75 7.05 6.79 16.06
C LEU A 75 6.33 5.67 16.81
N LEU A 76 6.94 5.16 17.89
CA LEU A 76 6.33 4.11 18.68
C LEU A 76 5.07 4.59 19.39
N SER A 77 5.10 5.82 19.92
CA SER A 77 3.91 6.44 20.52
C SER A 77 2.78 6.59 19.49
N ALA A 78 3.09 7.10 18.30
CA ALA A 78 2.11 7.23 17.22
C ALA A 78 1.55 5.87 16.77
N LEU A 79 2.38 4.83 16.71
CA LEU A 79 1.95 3.47 16.38
C LEU A 79 0.98 2.92 17.44
N VAL A 80 1.32 3.04 18.70
CA VAL A 80 0.46 2.59 19.82
C VAL A 80 -0.87 3.35 19.84
N ASP A 81 -0.84 4.67 19.67
CA ASP A 81 -2.04 5.51 19.63
C ASP A 81 -2.93 5.17 18.42
N ARG A 82 -2.33 4.89 17.26
CA ARG A 82 -3.05 4.43 16.07
C ARG A 82 -3.77 3.10 16.32
N GLU A 83 -3.09 2.12 16.89
CA GLU A 83 -3.69 0.82 17.20
C GLU A 83 -4.82 0.94 18.23
N LEU A 84 -4.66 1.77 19.26
CA LEU A 84 -5.73 2.09 20.21
C LEU A 84 -6.92 2.75 19.53
N PHE A 85 -6.69 3.72 18.66
CA PHE A 85 -7.74 4.41 17.92
C PHE A 85 -8.51 3.46 16.97
N GLU A 86 -7.80 2.60 16.23
CA GLU A 86 -8.44 1.60 15.36
C GLU A 86 -9.27 0.59 16.18
N LEU A 87 -8.76 0.15 17.33
CA LEU A 87 -9.42 -0.81 18.20
C LEU A 87 -10.66 -0.22 18.90
N THR A 88 -10.61 1.05 19.33
CA THR A 88 -11.63 1.63 20.22
C THR A 88 -12.62 2.56 19.54
N GLU A 89 -12.18 3.32 18.52
CA GLU A 89 -12.99 4.35 17.85
C GLU A 89 -13.49 3.92 16.46
N ILE A 90 -12.62 3.33 15.62
CA ILE A 90 -13.00 2.87 14.27
C ILE A 90 -13.73 1.53 14.39
N ARG A 91 -13.17 0.58 15.13
CA ARG A 91 -13.76 -0.73 15.41
C ARG A 91 -14.11 -1.48 14.12
N ALA A 92 -13.22 -1.44 13.12
CA ALA A 92 -13.46 -2.04 11.81
C ALA A 92 -13.78 -3.54 11.92
N TYR A 93 -13.25 -4.25 12.91
CA TYR A 93 -13.54 -5.66 13.19
C TYR A 93 -15.04 -5.93 13.43
N GLU A 94 -15.87 -4.93 13.74
CA GLU A 94 -17.29 -5.08 13.98
C GLU A 94 -18.16 -4.92 12.73
N TRP A 95 -17.65 -4.25 11.70
CA TRP A 95 -18.48 -3.89 10.56
C TRP A 95 -17.82 -4.13 9.19
N ASP A 96 -16.51 -4.30 9.15
CA ASP A 96 -15.78 -4.53 7.91
C ASP A 96 -15.37 -6.01 7.80
N PRO A 97 -16.05 -6.81 6.97
CA PRO A 97 -15.72 -8.23 6.81
C PRO A 97 -14.35 -8.45 6.20
N LEU A 98 -13.79 -7.48 5.49
CA LEU A 98 -12.46 -7.57 4.86
C LEU A 98 -11.34 -7.71 5.90
N ARG A 99 -11.53 -7.16 7.10
CA ARG A 99 -10.57 -7.27 8.22
C ARG A 99 -10.37 -8.70 8.72
N HIS A 100 -11.30 -9.58 8.41
CA HIS A 100 -11.26 -10.98 8.84
C HIS A 100 -10.77 -11.94 7.75
N ASN A 101 -10.32 -11.41 6.59
CA ASN A 101 -9.83 -12.25 5.50
C ASN A 101 -8.41 -12.77 5.79
N PRO A 102 -8.21 -14.10 5.97
CA PRO A 102 -6.89 -14.68 6.19
C PRO A 102 -6.05 -14.76 4.91
N GLY A 103 -6.64 -14.53 3.73
CA GLY A 103 -6.01 -14.73 2.42
C GLY A 103 -4.63 -14.09 2.28
N PRO A 104 -4.44 -12.79 2.59
CA PRO A 104 -3.12 -12.15 2.50
C PRO A 104 -2.05 -12.83 3.35
N LEU A 105 -2.39 -13.25 4.58
CA LEU A 105 -1.44 -13.91 5.48
C LEU A 105 -1.10 -15.36 5.04
N LEU A 106 -2.07 -16.07 4.46
CA LEU A 106 -1.83 -17.38 3.88
C LEU A 106 -0.94 -17.27 2.64
N HIS A 107 -1.23 -16.27 1.77
CA HIS A 107 -0.45 -16.04 0.56
C HIS A 107 1.01 -15.69 0.87
N ALA A 108 1.27 -14.87 1.87
CA ALA A 108 2.63 -14.48 2.26
C ALA A 108 3.53 -15.71 2.52
N ILE A 109 2.98 -16.75 3.17
CA ILE A 109 3.72 -18.00 3.41
C ILE A 109 3.90 -18.82 2.13
N VAL A 110 2.89 -18.87 1.26
CA VAL A 110 2.93 -19.67 0.02
C VAL A 110 3.87 -19.04 -1.00
N ALA A 111 3.79 -17.71 -1.18
CA ALA A 111 4.48 -17.01 -2.25
C ALA A 111 5.96 -16.75 -1.96
N ARG A 112 6.34 -16.48 -0.70
CA ARG A 112 7.71 -16.08 -0.36
C ARG A 112 8.55 -17.25 0.12
N PRO A 113 9.70 -17.55 -0.52
CA PRO A 113 10.60 -18.63 -0.11
C PRO A 113 11.58 -18.16 1.00
N TYR A 114 11.08 -17.58 2.10
CA TYR A 114 11.90 -17.12 3.23
C TYR A 114 12.48 -18.25 4.07
N ALA A 115 11.94 -19.46 3.94
CA ALA A 115 12.40 -20.66 4.62
C ALA A 115 12.16 -21.90 3.76
N PRO A 116 12.76 -23.07 4.09
CA PRO A 116 12.43 -24.35 3.45
C PRO A 116 10.93 -24.66 3.48
N ALA A 117 10.45 -25.44 2.51
CA ALA A 117 9.03 -25.70 2.35
C ALA A 117 8.39 -26.39 3.57
N ASP A 118 9.11 -27.28 4.24
CA ASP A 118 8.65 -27.97 5.45
C ASP A 118 8.41 -27.02 6.63
N VAL A 119 9.27 -26.01 6.80
CA VAL A 119 9.12 -24.97 7.81
C VAL A 119 7.89 -24.12 7.50
N ARG A 120 7.78 -23.60 6.27
CA ARG A 120 6.65 -22.76 5.84
C ARG A 120 5.31 -23.50 5.91
N LEU A 121 5.28 -24.77 5.49
CA LEU A 121 4.08 -25.61 5.58
C LEU A 121 3.68 -25.94 7.02
N THR A 122 4.64 -26.03 7.93
CA THR A 122 4.35 -26.23 9.36
C THR A 122 3.64 -25.01 9.94
N GLN A 123 4.07 -23.80 9.58
CA GLN A 123 3.43 -22.54 9.96
C GLN A 123 2.08 -22.36 9.27
N LEU A 124 2.03 -22.62 7.96
CA LEU A 124 0.78 -22.56 7.18
C LEU A 124 -0.31 -23.48 7.76
N ALA A 125 0.06 -24.69 8.20
CA ALA A 125 -0.89 -25.61 8.82
C ALA A 125 -1.52 -25.01 10.10
N GLY A 126 -0.74 -24.26 10.90
CA GLY A 126 -1.25 -23.52 12.07
C GLY A 126 -2.29 -22.48 11.67
N ARG A 127 -1.94 -21.60 10.70
CA ARG A 127 -2.90 -20.59 10.18
C ARG A 127 -4.14 -21.21 9.58
N LEU A 128 -4.00 -22.24 8.75
CA LEU A 128 -5.16 -22.94 8.16
C LEU A 128 -6.07 -23.56 9.22
N ALA A 129 -5.48 -24.15 10.27
CA ALA A 129 -6.26 -24.72 11.37
C ALA A 129 -7.03 -23.65 12.18
N ALA A 130 -6.53 -22.42 12.24
CA ALA A 130 -7.18 -21.30 12.95
C ALA A 130 -8.34 -20.65 12.14
N VAL A 131 -8.39 -20.83 10.81
CA VAL A 131 -9.38 -20.17 9.94
C VAL A 131 -10.83 -20.45 10.37
N PRO A 132 -11.28 -21.69 10.68
CA PRO A 132 -12.66 -21.96 11.07
C PRO A 132 -13.10 -21.15 12.30
N ASP A 133 -12.28 -21.12 13.35
CA ASP A 133 -12.59 -20.39 14.60
C ASP A 133 -12.57 -18.88 14.36
N THR A 134 -11.59 -18.35 13.61
CA THR A 134 -11.51 -16.93 13.24
C THR A 134 -12.77 -16.48 12.49
N LEU A 135 -13.28 -17.26 11.54
CA LEU A 135 -14.48 -16.92 10.79
C LEU A 135 -15.77 -17.13 11.61
N ALA A 136 -15.78 -18.06 12.56
CA ALA A 136 -16.88 -18.19 13.51
C ALA A 136 -16.97 -16.96 14.44
N ILE A 137 -15.84 -16.45 14.94
CA ILE A 137 -15.74 -15.20 15.70
C ILE A 137 -16.23 -14.03 14.84
N ALA A 138 -15.78 -13.92 13.59
CA ALA A 138 -16.19 -12.88 12.65
C ALA A 138 -17.72 -12.86 12.48
N ARG A 139 -18.37 -14.01 12.23
CA ARG A 139 -19.84 -14.12 12.13
C ARG A 139 -20.55 -13.68 13.41
N GLY A 140 -19.97 -13.96 14.57
CA GLY A 140 -20.49 -13.53 15.86
C GLY A 140 -20.32 -12.04 16.16
N THR A 141 -19.36 -11.38 15.49
CA THR A 141 -18.93 -9.99 15.76
C THR A 141 -19.50 -9.01 14.75
N LEU A 142 -19.49 -9.36 13.46
CA LEU A 142 -19.90 -8.49 12.35
C LEU A 142 -21.37 -8.10 12.42
N ARG A 143 -21.63 -6.79 12.30
CA ARG A 143 -22.97 -6.19 12.30
C ARG A 143 -22.97 -4.98 11.37
N ASP A 144 -24.13 -4.73 10.78
CA ASP A 144 -24.39 -3.49 10.03
C ASP A 144 -23.30 -3.18 9.00
N MET A 145 -22.86 -4.20 8.27
CA MET A 145 -21.82 -4.10 7.26
C MET A 145 -22.25 -3.18 6.11
N PRO A 146 -21.39 -2.26 5.64
CA PRO A 146 -21.68 -1.55 4.40
C PRO A 146 -21.82 -2.55 3.24
N ARG A 147 -22.84 -2.38 2.42
CA ARG A 147 -23.11 -3.28 1.29
C ARG A 147 -21.89 -3.48 0.39
N ILE A 148 -21.17 -2.39 0.07
CA ILE A 148 -19.98 -2.44 -0.78
C ILE A 148 -18.85 -3.28 -0.16
N HIS A 149 -18.68 -3.25 1.18
CA HIS A 149 -17.67 -4.07 1.87
C HIS A 149 -18.07 -5.55 1.83
N ALA A 150 -19.35 -5.85 2.07
CA ALA A 150 -19.84 -7.22 2.01
C ALA A 150 -19.75 -7.82 0.58
N GLU A 151 -20.09 -7.05 -0.45
CA GLU A 151 -19.93 -7.45 -1.85
C GLU A 151 -18.48 -7.71 -2.23
N THR A 152 -17.56 -6.84 -1.77
CA THR A 152 -16.12 -7.01 -2.01
C THR A 152 -15.58 -8.23 -1.26
N ALA A 153 -16.01 -8.44 -0.01
CA ALA A 153 -15.62 -9.59 0.79
C ALA A 153 -16.03 -10.91 0.13
N VAL A 154 -17.22 -10.99 -0.46
CA VAL A 154 -17.63 -12.19 -1.22
C VAL A 154 -16.60 -12.55 -2.29
N GLY A 155 -16.11 -11.56 -3.03
CA GLY A 155 -15.07 -11.77 -4.06
C GLY A 155 -13.75 -12.22 -3.45
N GLN A 156 -13.24 -11.47 -2.47
CA GLN A 156 -11.94 -11.74 -1.86
C GLN A 156 -11.89 -13.08 -1.11
N PHE A 157 -12.91 -13.43 -0.34
CA PHE A 157 -12.97 -14.73 0.33
C PHE A 157 -13.11 -15.90 -0.67
N THR A 158 -13.80 -15.69 -1.80
CA THR A 158 -13.83 -16.69 -2.88
C THR A 158 -12.42 -16.89 -3.44
N GLY A 159 -11.65 -15.80 -3.65
CA GLY A 159 -10.24 -15.86 -4.04
C GLY A 159 -9.36 -16.57 -2.99
N THR A 160 -9.61 -16.34 -1.70
CA THR A 160 -8.89 -17.03 -0.61
C THR A 160 -9.14 -18.56 -0.64
N ALA A 161 -10.37 -19.00 -0.89
CA ALA A 161 -10.65 -20.44 -1.04
C ALA A 161 -9.94 -21.03 -2.27
N ALA A 162 -9.87 -20.28 -3.37
CA ALA A 162 -9.12 -20.68 -4.57
C ALA A 162 -7.60 -20.77 -4.28
N LEU A 163 -7.02 -19.75 -3.63
CA LEU A 163 -5.62 -19.77 -3.20
C LEU A 163 -5.27 -21.06 -2.42
N ILE A 164 -6.08 -21.40 -1.41
CA ILE A 164 -5.83 -22.60 -0.60
C ILE A 164 -5.93 -23.87 -1.47
N ARG A 165 -6.90 -23.94 -2.36
CA ARG A 165 -7.17 -25.11 -3.21
C ARG A 165 -6.09 -25.31 -4.27
N ASP A 166 -5.59 -24.23 -4.87
CA ASP A 166 -4.81 -24.29 -6.08
C ASP A 166 -3.30 -24.15 -5.80
N GLU A 167 -2.88 -23.36 -4.80
CA GLU A 167 -1.48 -23.07 -4.53
C GLU A 167 -0.88 -23.90 -3.40
N VAL A 168 -1.63 -24.22 -2.34
CA VAL A 168 -1.12 -25.03 -1.22
C VAL A 168 -0.63 -26.41 -1.66
N PRO A 169 -1.30 -27.15 -2.59
CA PRO A 169 -0.81 -28.42 -3.08
C PRO A 169 0.55 -28.35 -3.77
N ALA A 170 0.83 -27.25 -4.49
CA ALA A 170 2.13 -27.08 -5.16
C ALA A 170 3.28 -26.90 -4.15
N LEU A 171 3.03 -26.18 -3.04
CA LEU A 171 3.99 -26.08 -1.94
C LEU A 171 4.11 -27.41 -1.19
N LEU A 172 3.00 -28.09 -0.93
CA LEU A 172 2.97 -29.39 -0.25
C LEU A 172 3.71 -30.49 -1.01
N ALA A 173 3.73 -30.44 -2.34
CA ALA A 173 4.52 -31.36 -3.15
C ALA A 173 6.04 -31.28 -2.90
N GLN A 174 6.53 -30.17 -2.30
CA GLN A 174 7.93 -29.99 -1.93
C GLN A 174 8.28 -30.61 -0.57
N ALA A 175 7.28 -30.90 0.31
CA ALA A 175 7.46 -31.55 1.61
C ALA A 175 6.26 -32.49 1.89
N PRO A 176 6.17 -33.61 1.15
CA PRO A 176 5.02 -34.52 1.18
C PRO A 176 4.80 -35.23 2.53
N GLU A 177 5.79 -35.25 3.40
CA GLU A 177 5.71 -35.79 4.77
C GLU A 177 4.74 -34.97 5.65
N LEU A 178 4.40 -33.75 5.27
CA LEU A 178 3.44 -32.89 5.99
C LEU A 178 1.99 -33.05 5.51
N TYR A 179 1.73 -33.96 4.56
CA TYR A 179 0.41 -34.16 3.98
C TYR A 179 -0.67 -34.38 5.05
N ASP A 180 -0.44 -35.29 5.98
CA ASP A 180 -1.42 -35.64 7.03
C ASP A 180 -1.71 -34.48 8.00
N ARG A 181 -0.86 -33.46 8.04
CA ARG A 181 -1.05 -32.27 8.84
C ARG A 181 -1.70 -31.12 8.07
N VAL A 182 -1.27 -30.86 6.84
CA VAL A 182 -1.69 -29.71 6.04
C VAL A 182 -3.06 -29.96 5.38
N GLU A 183 -3.27 -31.13 4.77
CA GLU A 183 -4.47 -31.42 3.98
C GLU A 183 -5.77 -31.35 4.78
N PRO A 184 -5.88 -31.93 6.00
CA PRO A 184 -7.09 -31.77 6.81
C PRO A 184 -7.36 -30.31 7.22
N ALA A 185 -6.30 -29.54 7.52
CA ALA A 185 -6.42 -28.14 7.87
C ALA A 185 -6.86 -27.28 6.66
N ALA A 186 -6.29 -27.55 5.48
CA ALA A 186 -6.67 -26.89 4.23
C ALA A 186 -8.14 -27.17 3.85
N THR A 187 -8.55 -28.44 3.94
CA THR A 187 -9.95 -28.85 3.69
C THR A 187 -10.93 -28.14 4.64
N ALA A 188 -10.61 -28.08 5.95
CA ALA A 188 -11.43 -27.40 6.94
C ALA A 188 -11.47 -25.87 6.70
N ALA A 189 -10.33 -25.26 6.35
CA ALA A 189 -10.25 -23.85 6.03
C ALA A 189 -11.08 -23.49 4.79
N ILE A 190 -10.97 -24.26 3.70
CA ILE A 190 -11.79 -24.06 2.49
C ILE A 190 -13.28 -24.12 2.84
N ALA A 191 -13.71 -25.13 3.58
CA ALA A 191 -15.12 -25.29 3.97
C ALA A 191 -15.62 -24.10 4.81
N ALA A 192 -14.82 -23.62 5.76
CA ALA A 192 -15.15 -22.46 6.60
C ALA A 192 -15.24 -21.16 5.77
N VAL A 193 -14.32 -20.94 4.83
CA VAL A 193 -14.33 -19.78 3.92
C VAL A 193 -15.55 -19.83 3.01
N GLU A 194 -15.88 -20.97 2.42
CA GLU A 194 -17.06 -21.13 1.56
C GLU A 194 -18.38 -20.93 2.34
N GLU A 195 -18.46 -21.42 3.58
CA GLU A 195 -19.59 -21.17 4.47
C GLU A 195 -19.72 -19.69 4.82
N PHE A 196 -18.62 -19.00 5.07
CA PHE A 196 -18.59 -17.55 5.33
C PHE A 196 -19.06 -16.75 4.11
N VAL A 197 -18.62 -17.11 2.90
CA VAL A 197 -19.09 -16.54 1.63
C VAL A 197 -20.59 -16.74 1.45
N ALA A 198 -21.10 -17.94 1.73
CA ALA A 198 -22.53 -18.24 1.66
C ALA A 198 -23.35 -17.42 2.67
N TRP A 199 -22.83 -17.22 3.89
CA TRP A 199 -23.43 -16.36 4.90
C TRP A 199 -23.48 -14.89 4.45
N LEU A 200 -22.39 -14.33 3.89
CA LEU A 200 -22.36 -12.97 3.34
C LEU A 200 -23.38 -12.82 2.19
N ARG A 201 -23.43 -13.77 1.25
CA ARG A 201 -24.41 -13.76 0.15
C ARG A 201 -25.85 -13.80 0.64
N THR A 202 -26.13 -14.57 1.68
CA THR A 202 -27.46 -14.63 2.29
C THR A 202 -27.84 -13.29 2.90
N GLY A 203 -26.91 -12.62 3.61
CA GLY A 203 -27.12 -11.28 4.16
C GLY A 203 -27.39 -10.24 3.06
N LEU A 204 -26.62 -10.28 1.98
CA LEU A 204 -26.82 -9.39 0.82
C LEU A 204 -28.15 -9.61 0.10
N ALA A 205 -28.63 -10.86 0.01
CA ALA A 205 -29.89 -11.22 -0.65
C ALA A 205 -31.13 -10.92 0.20
N ALA A 206 -30.98 -10.83 1.52
CA ALA A 206 -32.10 -10.59 2.45
C ALA A 206 -32.70 -9.17 2.36
N ASP A 207 -32.17 -8.32 1.48
CA ASP A 207 -32.62 -6.92 1.23
C ASP A 207 -32.78 -6.10 2.53
N ALA A 208 -31.87 -6.32 3.48
CA ALA A 208 -31.87 -5.64 4.78
C ALA A 208 -31.47 -4.14 4.69
N GLY A 209 -31.48 -3.58 3.47
CA GLY A 209 -31.05 -2.22 3.21
C GLY A 209 -29.55 -2.12 2.88
N PRO A 210 -29.02 -0.89 2.71
CA PRO A 210 -27.63 -0.66 2.31
C PRO A 210 -26.58 -0.96 3.41
N GLY A 211 -27.01 -1.35 4.62
CA GLY A 211 -26.16 -1.38 5.80
C GLY A 211 -25.77 0.03 6.25
N ARG A 212 -24.69 0.12 7.04
CA ARG A 212 -24.15 1.44 7.41
C ARG A 212 -23.53 2.14 6.20
N ASP A 213 -23.48 3.46 6.25
CA ASP A 213 -22.72 4.24 5.28
C ASP A 213 -21.22 3.90 5.43
N PRO A 214 -20.50 3.57 4.35
CA PRO A 214 -19.06 3.35 4.40
C PRO A 214 -18.26 4.62 4.75
N ARG A 215 -18.86 5.80 4.58
CA ARG A 215 -18.22 7.09 4.90
C ARG A 215 -18.04 7.25 6.40
N LEU A 216 -16.84 7.64 6.83
CA LEU A 216 -16.53 7.81 8.26
C LEU A 216 -17.16 9.06 8.88
N GLY A 217 -17.45 10.08 8.07
CA GLY A 217 -17.77 11.43 8.53
C GLY A 217 -16.51 12.19 8.97
N ARG A 218 -16.56 13.54 8.88
CA ARG A 218 -15.43 14.44 9.07
C ARG A 218 -14.63 14.15 10.34
N ARG A 219 -15.26 14.06 11.50
CA ARG A 219 -14.56 13.91 12.79
C ARG A 219 -13.67 12.67 12.84
N ARG A 220 -14.19 11.51 12.40
CA ARG A 220 -13.42 10.24 12.42
C ARG A 220 -12.39 10.22 11.32
N TRP A 221 -12.72 10.79 10.16
CA TRP A 221 -11.79 10.85 9.03
C TRP A 221 -10.57 11.74 9.36
N GLU A 222 -10.76 12.94 9.94
CA GLU A 222 -9.66 13.83 10.36
C GLU A 222 -8.79 13.20 11.46
N ALA A 223 -9.40 12.52 12.44
CA ALA A 223 -8.64 11.79 13.45
C ALA A 223 -7.83 10.64 12.83
N ARG A 224 -8.44 9.87 11.91
CA ARG A 224 -7.75 8.80 11.21
C ARG A 224 -6.64 9.33 10.30
N LEU A 225 -6.84 10.47 9.65
CA LEU A 225 -5.84 11.13 8.82
C LEU A 225 -4.56 11.38 9.63
N TRP A 226 -4.69 11.94 10.82
CA TRP A 226 -3.57 12.15 11.73
C TRP A 226 -2.84 10.84 12.05
N HIS A 227 -3.55 9.82 12.47
CA HIS A 227 -2.96 8.53 12.83
C HIS A 227 -2.36 7.76 11.66
N THR A 228 -2.84 8.00 10.43
CA THR A 228 -2.38 7.29 9.23
C THR A 228 -1.21 7.98 8.55
N LEU A 229 -1.27 9.32 8.44
CA LEU A 229 -0.28 10.08 7.67
C LEU A 229 0.82 10.67 8.53
N ASP A 230 0.57 10.86 9.81
CA ASP A 230 1.52 11.50 10.74
C ASP A 230 2.11 12.79 10.16
N THR A 231 1.23 13.66 9.65
CA THR A 231 1.54 14.92 8.97
C THR A 231 1.02 16.12 9.76
N GLU A 232 1.73 17.24 9.67
CA GLU A 232 1.28 18.54 10.20
C GLU A 232 0.22 19.21 9.33
N LEU A 233 -0.03 18.69 8.12
CA LEU A 233 -1.03 19.24 7.21
C LEU A 233 -2.44 18.85 7.65
N GLY A 234 -3.21 19.80 8.11
CA GLY A 234 -4.63 19.59 8.40
C GLY A 234 -5.48 19.42 7.12
N ALA A 235 -6.63 18.79 7.27
CA ALA A 235 -7.56 18.53 6.16
C ALA A 235 -7.88 19.75 5.26
N PRO A 236 -8.15 20.96 5.79
CA PRO A 236 -8.40 22.13 4.94
C PRO A 236 -7.19 22.55 4.10
N GLU A 237 -5.98 22.42 4.64
CA GLU A 237 -4.76 22.78 3.91
C GLU A 237 -4.44 21.74 2.84
N ILE A 238 -4.64 20.43 3.12
CA ILE A 238 -4.50 19.37 2.12
C ILE A 238 -5.45 19.63 0.94
N LEU A 239 -6.73 19.91 1.22
CA LEU A 239 -7.73 20.19 0.20
C LEU A 239 -7.36 21.40 -0.67
N LYS A 240 -6.94 22.50 -0.03
CA LYS A 240 -6.50 23.72 -0.72
C LYS A 240 -5.29 23.48 -1.61
N ARG A 241 -4.27 22.78 -1.09
CA ARG A 241 -3.06 22.43 -1.85
C ARG A 241 -3.36 21.48 -3.00
N ALA A 242 -4.27 20.51 -2.80
CA ALA A 242 -4.68 19.58 -3.84
C ALA A 242 -5.40 20.31 -5.00
N TRP A 243 -6.32 21.23 -4.74
CA TRP A 243 -6.93 22.03 -5.80
C TRP A 243 -5.91 22.88 -6.56
N ALA A 244 -5.01 23.55 -5.86
CA ALA A 244 -3.96 24.35 -6.49
C ALA A 244 -3.00 23.49 -7.32
N ASN A 245 -2.64 22.29 -6.84
CA ASN A 245 -1.81 21.36 -7.58
C ASN A 245 -2.52 20.81 -8.81
N LEU A 246 -3.82 20.49 -8.71
CA LEU A 246 -4.62 20.04 -9.85
C LEU A 246 -4.59 21.06 -11.00
N ASP A 247 -4.75 22.36 -10.69
CA ASP A 247 -4.68 23.41 -11.70
C ASP A 247 -3.26 23.54 -12.28
N ARG A 248 -2.23 23.52 -11.44
CA ARG A 248 -0.82 23.59 -11.87
C ARG A 248 -0.45 22.44 -12.81
N ILE A 249 -0.81 21.20 -12.46
CA ILE A 249 -0.50 20.03 -13.30
C ILE A 249 -1.34 20.03 -14.57
N THR A 250 -2.59 20.54 -14.53
CA THR A 250 -3.41 20.70 -15.73
C THR A 250 -2.71 21.61 -16.77
N GLU A 251 -2.08 22.70 -16.36
CA GLU A 251 -1.32 23.54 -17.29
C GLU A 251 -0.09 22.80 -17.85
N GLN A 252 0.67 22.11 -16.99
CA GLN A 252 1.85 21.37 -17.42
C GLN A 252 1.55 20.24 -18.41
N ILE A 253 0.46 19.50 -18.20
CA ILE A 253 0.07 18.41 -19.13
C ILE A 253 -0.40 18.99 -20.47
N ARG A 254 -1.05 20.16 -20.49
CA ARG A 254 -1.40 20.87 -21.73
C ARG A 254 -0.16 21.28 -22.50
N GLU A 255 0.85 21.85 -21.82
CA GLU A 255 2.12 22.22 -22.45
C GLU A 255 2.85 20.99 -23.04
N ALA A 256 2.94 19.90 -22.27
CA ALA A 256 3.55 18.65 -22.74
C ALA A 256 2.77 18.04 -23.92
N ALA A 257 1.46 18.14 -23.94
CA ALA A 257 0.63 17.69 -25.07
C ALA A 257 0.88 18.52 -26.33
N VAL A 258 1.02 19.85 -26.23
CA VAL A 258 1.40 20.72 -27.34
C VAL A 258 2.78 20.35 -27.89
N GLU A 259 3.74 20.04 -27.02
CA GLU A 259 5.08 19.58 -27.42
C GLU A 259 5.01 18.28 -28.23
N LEU A 260 4.13 17.34 -27.87
CA LEU A 260 4.02 16.05 -28.53
C LEU A 260 3.25 16.11 -29.86
N VAL A 261 2.09 16.78 -29.91
CA VAL A 261 1.17 16.70 -31.05
C VAL A 261 0.87 18.06 -31.71
N GLY A 262 1.41 19.15 -31.18
CA GLY A 262 1.08 20.51 -31.63
C GLY A 262 -0.37 20.90 -31.35
N GLY A 263 -0.73 22.16 -31.60
CA GLY A 263 -2.08 22.69 -31.41
C GLY A 263 -2.20 23.66 -30.24
N PRO A 264 -3.42 24.05 -29.84
CA PRO A 264 -3.63 24.92 -28.67
C PRO A 264 -3.39 24.16 -27.37
N ALA A 265 -3.02 24.88 -26.30
CA ALA A 265 -2.82 24.32 -24.96
C ALA A 265 -4.18 24.14 -24.26
N ASP A 266 -4.93 23.12 -24.66
CA ASP A 266 -6.27 22.82 -24.13
C ASP A 266 -6.47 21.30 -23.88
N ASP A 267 -7.60 20.95 -23.28
CA ASP A 267 -7.92 19.57 -22.91
C ASP A 267 -8.15 18.67 -24.14
N GLU A 268 -8.57 19.23 -25.27
CA GLU A 268 -8.73 18.48 -26.52
C GLU A 268 -7.37 18.02 -27.06
N THR A 269 -6.37 18.89 -26.99
CA THR A 269 -4.98 18.56 -27.35
C THR A 269 -4.40 17.51 -26.40
N VAL A 270 -4.70 17.59 -25.09
CA VAL A 270 -4.31 16.55 -24.13
C VAL A 270 -4.94 15.20 -24.49
N ARG A 271 -6.26 15.16 -24.74
CA ARG A 271 -6.94 13.91 -25.12
C ARG A 271 -6.38 13.32 -26.41
N ARG A 272 -6.05 14.17 -27.39
CA ARG A 272 -5.42 13.72 -28.65
C ARG A 272 -4.03 13.14 -28.41
N ALA A 273 -3.22 13.76 -27.56
CA ALA A 273 -1.89 13.29 -27.21
C ALA A 273 -1.96 11.95 -26.44
N LEU A 274 -2.81 11.88 -25.42
CA LEU A 274 -3.02 10.65 -24.66
C LEU A 274 -3.59 9.52 -25.54
N GLY A 275 -4.52 9.84 -26.45
CA GLY A 275 -5.07 8.87 -27.40
C GLY A 275 -4.01 8.30 -28.36
N LEU A 276 -3.03 9.12 -28.78
CA LEU A 276 -1.88 8.67 -29.55
C LEU A 276 -1.02 7.68 -28.77
N LEU A 277 -0.67 8.02 -27.51
CA LEU A 277 0.14 7.15 -26.65
C LEU A 277 -0.57 5.86 -26.28
N ALA A 278 -1.89 5.92 -26.07
CA ALA A 278 -2.73 4.78 -25.75
C ALA A 278 -2.82 3.74 -26.89
N ALA A 279 -2.46 4.10 -28.12
CA ALA A 279 -2.39 3.15 -29.23
C ALA A 279 -1.13 2.26 -29.19
N GLU A 280 -0.13 2.65 -28.39
CA GLU A 280 1.11 1.92 -28.21
C GLU A 280 1.09 1.20 -26.84
N HIS A 281 0.43 0.06 -26.77
CA HIS A 281 0.24 -0.64 -25.50
C HIS A 281 0.74 -2.10 -25.55
N PRO A 282 1.11 -2.67 -24.39
CA PRO A 282 1.43 -4.09 -24.30
C PRO A 282 0.16 -4.94 -24.31
N ASP A 283 0.35 -6.22 -24.20
CA ASP A 283 -0.67 -7.23 -23.89
C ASP A 283 -0.20 -8.13 -22.74
N ASP A 284 -1.02 -9.12 -22.36
CA ASP A 284 -0.70 -10.07 -21.30
C ASP A 284 0.64 -10.81 -21.51
N ALA A 285 1.05 -11.00 -22.77
CA ALA A 285 2.28 -11.72 -23.10
C ALA A 285 3.53 -10.83 -23.06
N THR A 286 3.38 -9.51 -23.20
CA THR A 286 4.49 -8.58 -23.43
C THR A 286 4.74 -7.59 -22.29
N ILE A 287 3.78 -7.42 -21.37
CA ILE A 287 3.87 -6.43 -20.28
C ILE A 287 5.06 -6.68 -19.33
N VAL A 288 5.35 -7.95 -18.99
CA VAL A 288 6.46 -8.32 -18.11
C VAL A 288 7.81 -8.03 -18.77
N GLU A 289 7.95 -8.34 -20.07
CA GLU A 289 9.18 -8.05 -20.83
C GLU A 289 9.40 -6.53 -20.93
N LEU A 290 8.35 -5.77 -21.21
CA LEU A 290 8.41 -4.31 -21.26
C LEU A 290 8.90 -3.72 -19.93
N ALA A 291 8.34 -4.18 -18.80
CA ALA A 291 8.75 -3.72 -17.49
C ALA A 291 10.20 -4.12 -17.16
N SER A 292 10.63 -5.33 -17.53
CA SER A 292 12.00 -5.79 -17.32
C SER A 292 13.01 -4.94 -18.09
N ASN A 293 12.75 -4.70 -19.37
CA ASN A 293 13.60 -3.82 -20.19
C ASN A 293 13.63 -2.38 -19.63
N THR A 294 12.50 -1.91 -19.11
CA THR A 294 12.41 -0.57 -18.51
C THR A 294 13.18 -0.48 -17.19
N LEU A 295 13.18 -1.55 -16.39
CA LEU A 295 13.96 -1.59 -15.14
C LEU A 295 15.47 -1.45 -15.44
N ASP A 296 15.97 -2.15 -16.46
CA ASP A 296 17.37 -2.04 -16.90
C ASP A 296 17.67 -0.61 -17.37
N GLU A 297 16.83 -0.03 -18.25
CA GLU A 297 16.99 1.35 -18.71
C GLU A 297 16.96 2.37 -17.56
N ALA A 298 16.04 2.21 -16.61
CA ALA A 298 15.92 3.11 -15.46
C ALA A 298 17.14 3.00 -14.54
N THR A 299 17.66 1.78 -14.34
CA THR A 299 18.87 1.55 -13.56
C THR A 299 20.10 2.22 -14.20
N ASP A 300 20.26 2.10 -15.51
CA ASP A 300 21.32 2.75 -16.24
C ASP A 300 21.18 4.28 -16.22
N PHE A 301 19.94 4.78 -16.30
CA PHE A 301 19.67 6.22 -16.21
C PHE A 301 20.02 6.79 -14.83
N VAL A 302 19.61 6.12 -13.74
CA VAL A 302 19.95 6.48 -12.35
C VAL A 302 21.48 6.54 -12.17
N ARG A 303 22.19 5.54 -12.69
CA ARG A 303 23.66 5.47 -12.64
C ARG A 303 24.30 6.62 -13.45
N ALA A 304 23.82 6.87 -14.66
CA ALA A 304 24.37 7.89 -15.55
C ALA A 304 24.20 9.31 -15.00
N HIS A 305 23.13 9.56 -14.26
CA HIS A 305 22.82 10.88 -13.69
C HIS A 305 23.21 11.02 -12.21
N ASP A 306 23.82 9.99 -11.63
CA ASP A 306 24.28 9.97 -10.22
C ASP A 306 23.16 10.41 -9.25
N LEU A 307 21.97 9.78 -9.37
CA LEU A 307 20.76 10.24 -8.67
C LEU A 307 20.69 9.74 -7.23
N VAL A 308 21.04 8.49 -7.00
CA VAL A 308 20.97 7.78 -5.71
C VAL A 308 21.90 6.57 -5.76
N THR A 309 22.44 6.16 -4.62
CA THR A 309 23.30 4.99 -4.56
C THR A 309 22.52 3.72 -4.87
N LEU A 310 22.96 2.98 -5.90
CA LEU A 310 22.39 1.68 -6.26
C LEU A 310 22.81 0.61 -5.24
N VAL A 311 21.93 -0.35 -5.00
CA VAL A 311 22.16 -1.47 -4.08
C VAL A 311 22.16 -2.80 -4.84
N ASP A 312 22.76 -3.84 -4.24
CA ASP A 312 22.89 -5.16 -4.87
C ASP A 312 21.68 -6.08 -4.65
N ASP A 313 20.58 -5.56 -4.10
CA ASP A 313 19.33 -6.32 -3.92
C ASP A 313 18.75 -6.70 -5.27
N ARG A 314 18.04 -7.84 -5.29
CA ARG A 314 17.41 -8.36 -6.51
C ARG A 314 15.96 -7.87 -6.60
N CYS A 315 15.60 -7.27 -7.74
CA CYS A 315 14.22 -7.05 -8.12
C CYS A 315 13.82 -8.06 -9.20
N VAL A 316 12.79 -8.85 -8.91
CA VAL A 316 12.28 -9.87 -9.84
C VAL A 316 10.90 -9.42 -10.32
N ILE A 317 10.76 -9.24 -11.63
CA ILE A 317 9.46 -8.89 -12.22
C ILE A 317 8.72 -10.19 -12.53
N GLN A 318 7.47 -10.25 -12.09
CA GLN A 318 6.63 -11.42 -12.27
C GLN A 318 5.16 -11.06 -12.45
N GLU A 319 4.39 -12.01 -12.94
CA GLU A 319 2.94 -11.87 -12.98
C GLU A 319 2.35 -11.83 -11.57
N MET A 320 1.41 -10.90 -11.38
CA MET A 320 0.62 -10.83 -10.16
C MET A 320 -0.26 -12.07 -10.02
N PRO A 321 -0.33 -12.70 -8.82
CA PRO A 321 -1.23 -13.81 -8.56
C PRO A 321 -2.69 -13.47 -8.88
N GLU A 322 -3.45 -14.43 -9.40
CA GLU A 322 -4.79 -14.18 -9.95
C GLU A 322 -5.77 -13.59 -8.93
N PHE A 323 -5.71 -14.00 -7.66
CA PHE A 323 -6.59 -13.46 -6.62
C PHE A 323 -6.34 -11.97 -6.32
N ALA A 324 -5.16 -11.43 -6.64
CA ALA A 324 -4.80 -10.02 -6.46
C ALA A 324 -5.14 -9.15 -7.70
N ARG A 325 -5.42 -9.79 -8.84
CA ARG A 325 -5.71 -9.09 -10.11
C ARG A 325 -7.03 -8.33 -10.05
N GLY A 326 -7.10 -7.21 -10.75
CA GLY A 326 -8.32 -6.39 -10.86
C GLY A 326 -8.50 -5.36 -9.75
N VAL A 327 -7.58 -5.29 -8.78
CA VAL A 327 -7.54 -4.26 -7.72
C VAL A 327 -6.44 -3.23 -8.02
N ALA A 328 -5.27 -3.68 -8.44
CA ALA A 328 -4.15 -2.85 -8.86
C ALA A 328 -3.55 -3.42 -10.15
N VAL A 329 -2.85 -2.59 -10.93
CA VAL A 329 -2.11 -3.02 -12.12
C VAL A 329 -0.75 -3.55 -11.75
N ALA A 330 -0.16 -3.03 -10.69
CA ALA A 330 1.15 -3.39 -10.20
C ALA A 330 1.27 -3.14 -8.69
N TYR A 331 2.24 -3.78 -8.08
CA TYR A 331 2.73 -3.45 -6.76
C TYR A 331 4.17 -3.95 -6.57
N CYS A 332 4.90 -3.26 -5.71
CA CYS A 332 6.18 -3.69 -5.19
C CYS A 332 5.96 -4.53 -3.93
N ASP A 333 6.46 -5.76 -3.93
CA ASP A 333 6.42 -6.70 -2.80
C ASP A 333 7.84 -6.91 -2.27
N ALA A 334 8.30 -5.99 -1.42
CA ALA A 334 9.61 -6.04 -0.80
C ALA A 334 9.62 -6.94 0.45
N PRO A 335 10.75 -7.56 0.79
CA PRO A 335 10.92 -8.19 2.10
C PRO A 335 10.75 -7.16 3.23
N GLY A 336 10.15 -7.59 4.33
CA GLY A 336 10.01 -6.73 5.50
C GLY A 336 11.37 -6.32 6.10
N PRO A 337 11.43 -5.22 6.87
CA PRO A 337 12.69 -4.73 7.44
C PRO A 337 13.40 -5.70 8.41
N LEU A 338 12.66 -6.63 9.02
CA LEU A 338 13.21 -7.67 9.92
C LEU A 338 13.52 -8.99 9.19
N GLU A 339 13.26 -9.07 7.88
CA GLU A 339 13.56 -10.26 7.10
C GLU A 339 15.07 -10.55 7.06
N VAL A 340 15.44 -11.74 7.49
CA VAL A 340 16.84 -12.19 7.54
C VAL A 340 17.22 -13.09 6.37
N ALA A 341 16.23 -13.64 5.67
CA ALA A 341 16.49 -14.47 4.49
C ALA A 341 16.85 -13.60 3.27
N ASP A 342 17.73 -14.12 2.42
CA ASP A 342 18.04 -13.50 1.12
C ASP A 342 16.92 -13.78 0.11
N VAL A 343 15.81 -13.03 0.26
CA VAL A 343 14.67 -13.08 -0.66
C VAL A 343 14.64 -11.84 -1.54
N PRO A 344 14.25 -11.96 -2.82
CA PRO A 344 14.17 -10.80 -3.70
C PRO A 344 12.96 -9.94 -3.37
N THR A 345 13.00 -8.69 -3.80
CA THR A 345 11.80 -7.88 -3.99
C THR A 345 11.09 -8.33 -5.27
N PHE A 346 9.78 -8.47 -5.22
CA PHE A 346 8.97 -8.76 -6.40
C PHE A 346 8.29 -7.49 -6.89
N TYR A 347 8.49 -7.18 -8.16
CA TYR A 347 7.65 -6.22 -8.88
C TYR A 347 6.59 -7.03 -9.62
N CYS A 348 5.37 -7.03 -9.08
CA CYS A 348 4.25 -7.82 -9.59
C CYS A 348 3.41 -6.99 -10.54
N LEU A 349 3.18 -7.50 -11.76
CA LEU A 349 2.33 -6.90 -12.78
C LEU A 349 1.09 -7.78 -13.01
N ALA A 350 -0.08 -7.14 -13.09
CA ALA A 350 -1.32 -7.84 -13.34
C ALA A 350 -1.57 -8.02 -14.85
N PRO A 351 -1.52 -9.25 -15.38
CA PRO A 351 -2.23 -9.55 -16.62
C PRO A 351 -3.73 -9.37 -16.41
N THR A 352 -4.46 -9.23 -17.51
CA THR A 352 -5.90 -9.04 -17.38
C THR A 352 -6.60 -10.33 -16.94
N PRO A 353 -7.61 -10.27 -16.03
CA PRO A 353 -8.37 -11.46 -15.64
C PRO A 353 -9.04 -12.12 -16.84
N ALA A 354 -8.95 -13.45 -16.95
CA ALA A 354 -9.54 -14.22 -18.03
C ALA A 354 -11.07 -14.03 -18.19
N SER A 355 -11.73 -13.54 -17.14
CA SER A 355 -13.17 -13.25 -17.14
C SER A 355 -13.54 -11.91 -17.78
N TRP A 356 -12.57 -11.06 -18.13
CA TRP A 356 -12.85 -9.76 -18.72
C TRP A 356 -13.23 -9.86 -20.20
N SER A 357 -14.13 -8.97 -20.62
CA SER A 357 -14.44 -8.81 -22.04
C SER A 357 -13.26 -8.19 -22.80
N ALA A 358 -13.14 -8.49 -24.08
CA ALA A 358 -12.10 -7.90 -24.93
C ALA A 358 -12.09 -6.36 -24.88
N GLN A 359 -13.26 -5.73 -24.80
CA GLN A 359 -13.37 -4.28 -24.65
C GLN A 359 -12.76 -3.77 -23.35
N ARG A 360 -12.95 -4.51 -22.25
CA ARG A 360 -12.37 -4.16 -20.95
C ARG A 360 -10.86 -4.35 -20.93
N VAL A 361 -10.37 -5.42 -21.55
CA VAL A 361 -8.94 -5.67 -21.74
C VAL A 361 -8.30 -4.55 -22.55
N GLU A 362 -8.90 -4.16 -23.66
CA GLU A 362 -8.43 -3.05 -24.50
C GLU A 362 -8.38 -1.73 -23.70
N SER A 363 -9.45 -1.38 -22.97
CA SER A 363 -9.49 -0.17 -22.14
C SER A 363 -8.41 -0.18 -21.07
N PHE A 364 -8.13 -1.32 -20.47
CA PHE A 364 -7.07 -1.49 -19.47
C PHE A 364 -5.69 -1.21 -20.06
N TYR A 365 -5.33 -1.83 -21.19
CA TYR A 365 -4.02 -1.61 -21.80
C TYR A 365 -3.86 -0.23 -22.43
N ARG A 366 -4.95 0.41 -22.85
CA ARG A 366 -4.93 1.82 -23.28
C ARG A 366 -4.59 2.76 -22.11
N GLU A 367 -5.12 2.48 -20.91
CA GLU A 367 -4.74 3.21 -19.69
C GLU A 367 -3.28 2.93 -19.33
N TYR A 368 -2.90 1.65 -19.30
CA TYR A 368 -1.57 1.18 -18.95
C TYR A 368 -0.72 0.88 -20.19
N ASN A 369 -0.63 1.89 -21.07
CA ASN A 369 0.15 1.82 -22.32
C ASN A 369 1.67 1.75 -22.04
N ASN A 370 2.47 1.56 -23.10
CA ASN A 370 3.92 1.37 -22.99
C ASN A 370 4.60 2.49 -22.20
N HIS A 371 4.16 3.73 -22.36
CA HIS A 371 4.76 4.89 -21.69
C HIS A 371 4.33 4.99 -20.24
N MET A 372 3.08 4.57 -19.92
CA MET A 372 2.60 4.47 -18.54
C MET A 372 3.32 3.35 -17.80
N ILE A 373 3.54 2.18 -18.40
CA ILE A 373 4.31 1.09 -17.79
C ILE A 373 5.75 1.54 -17.51
N ARG A 374 6.35 2.35 -18.37
CA ARG A 374 7.69 2.93 -18.11
C ARG A 374 7.69 3.85 -16.89
N ASN A 375 6.69 4.71 -16.74
CA ASN A 375 6.55 5.54 -15.55
C ASN A 375 6.26 4.70 -14.30
N LEU A 376 5.40 3.69 -14.42
CA LEU A 376 5.05 2.78 -13.33
C LEU A 376 6.27 1.96 -12.86
N THR A 377 7.16 1.54 -13.78
CA THR A 377 8.41 0.86 -13.42
C THR A 377 9.36 1.78 -12.64
N VAL A 378 9.35 3.08 -12.92
CA VAL A 378 10.06 4.06 -12.08
C VAL A 378 9.46 4.09 -10.67
N HIS A 379 8.14 4.14 -10.55
CA HIS A 379 7.41 4.16 -9.28
C HIS A 379 7.64 2.89 -8.46
N GLU A 380 7.39 1.72 -9.04
CA GLU A 380 7.45 0.44 -8.33
C GLU A 380 8.88 -0.06 -8.11
N ALA A 381 9.83 0.34 -8.96
CA ALA A 381 11.16 -0.23 -8.90
C ALA A 381 12.29 0.82 -8.82
N MET A 382 12.66 1.47 -9.92
CA MET A 382 13.92 2.19 -10.01
C MET A 382 13.75 3.65 -10.48
N PRO A 383 14.02 4.62 -9.60
CA PRO A 383 14.50 4.51 -8.22
C PRO A 383 13.39 4.56 -7.14
N GLY A 384 12.15 4.13 -7.47
CA GLY A 384 10.99 4.16 -6.59
C GLY A 384 11.03 3.15 -5.44
N HIS A 385 9.92 2.43 -5.23
CA HIS A 385 9.70 1.56 -4.06
C HIS A 385 10.80 0.53 -3.83
N PHE A 386 11.21 -0.23 -4.85
CA PHE A 386 12.25 -1.24 -4.69
C PHE A 386 13.54 -0.64 -4.12
N LEU A 387 14.05 0.42 -4.72
CA LEU A 387 15.31 1.01 -4.28
C LEU A 387 15.18 1.68 -2.90
N GLN A 388 14.09 2.40 -2.66
CA GLN A 388 13.81 3.04 -1.39
C GLN A 388 13.72 2.03 -0.24
N LEU A 389 12.94 0.95 -0.40
CA LEU A 389 12.78 -0.08 0.63
C LEU A 389 14.07 -0.87 0.84
N ALA A 390 14.87 -1.09 -0.21
CA ALA A 390 16.17 -1.70 -0.08
C ALA A 390 17.16 -0.81 0.72
N HIS A 391 17.10 0.51 0.59
CA HIS A 391 17.81 1.44 1.46
C HIS A 391 17.28 1.39 2.89
N ALA A 392 15.95 1.43 3.08
CA ALA A 392 15.32 1.40 4.40
C ALA A 392 15.72 0.18 5.23
N ARG A 393 15.83 -1.00 4.62
CA ARG A 393 16.30 -2.24 5.25
C ARG A 393 17.76 -2.17 5.74
N ARG A 394 18.56 -1.25 5.26
CA ARG A 394 19.96 -1.04 5.68
C ARG A 394 20.08 -0.13 6.89
N TYR A 395 18.97 0.48 7.30
CA TYR A 395 18.95 1.27 8.53
C TYR A 395 19.25 0.38 9.74
N ALA A 396 20.27 0.76 10.51
CA ALA A 396 20.73 0.04 11.70
C ALA A 396 20.64 0.97 12.90
N GLY A 397 19.42 1.26 13.35
CA GLY A 397 19.16 2.07 14.54
C GLY A 397 19.36 1.32 15.86
N GLY A 398 19.19 2.04 16.98
CA GLY A 398 19.29 1.47 18.33
C GLY A 398 18.09 0.61 18.73
N THR A 399 16.97 0.66 17.98
CA THR A 399 15.72 -0.08 18.25
C THR A 399 15.14 -0.65 16.97
N ARG A 400 14.18 -1.62 17.09
CA ARG A 400 13.40 -2.15 15.96
C ARG A 400 12.16 -1.31 15.64
N VAL A 401 11.96 -0.16 16.25
CA VAL A 401 10.74 0.66 16.10
C VAL A 401 10.45 0.97 14.63
N ARG A 402 11.47 1.41 13.86
CA ARG A 402 11.27 1.80 12.45
C ARG A 402 10.90 0.65 11.54
N ALA A 403 11.18 -0.58 11.94
CA ALA A 403 10.74 -1.76 11.21
C ALA A 403 9.21 -2.01 11.30
N LEU A 404 8.55 -1.47 12.36
CA LEU A 404 7.11 -1.58 12.55
C LEU A 404 6.36 -0.30 12.20
N ALA A 405 7.06 0.83 12.18
CA ALA A 405 6.50 2.16 12.02
C ALA A 405 6.85 2.79 10.65
N GLU A 406 6.87 1.98 9.59
CA GLU A 406 7.08 2.49 8.23
C GLU A 406 5.95 3.45 7.81
N SER A 407 6.34 4.56 7.22
CA SER A 407 5.43 5.62 6.79
C SER A 407 4.97 5.44 5.35
N GLY A 408 3.70 5.14 5.14
CA GLY A 408 3.10 5.16 3.81
C GLY A 408 3.31 6.49 3.07
N PRO A 409 3.11 7.67 3.69
CA PRO A 409 3.42 8.96 3.07
C PRO A 409 4.87 9.12 2.60
N PHE A 410 5.84 8.62 3.34
CA PHE A 410 7.23 8.68 2.89
C PHE A 410 7.47 7.72 1.70
N ILE A 411 7.02 6.48 1.80
CA ILE A 411 7.20 5.45 0.77
C ILE A 411 6.55 5.87 -0.55
N GLU A 412 5.27 6.25 -0.52
CA GLU A 412 4.54 6.70 -1.71
C GLU A 412 5.03 8.07 -2.20
N GLY A 413 5.35 8.96 -1.26
CA GLY A 413 5.87 10.29 -1.59
C GLY A 413 7.21 10.22 -2.31
N TRP A 414 8.11 9.35 -1.88
CA TRP A 414 9.36 9.09 -2.56
C TRP A 414 9.15 8.56 -3.98
N ALA A 415 8.27 7.56 -4.15
CA ALA A 415 8.03 6.97 -5.46
C ALA A 415 7.47 7.99 -6.48
N VAL A 416 6.52 8.83 -6.08
CA VAL A 416 5.98 9.90 -6.93
C VAL A 416 7.03 11.00 -7.20
N TYR A 417 7.83 11.34 -6.22
CA TYR A 417 8.96 12.26 -6.40
C TYR A 417 9.99 11.71 -7.37
N ALA A 418 10.31 10.42 -7.29
CA ALA A 418 11.22 9.74 -8.21
C ALA A 418 10.74 9.79 -9.66
N GLU A 419 9.43 9.62 -9.91
CA GLU A 419 8.83 9.80 -11.24
C GLU A 419 9.12 11.21 -11.79
N GLU A 420 8.93 12.24 -10.99
CA GLU A 420 9.17 13.63 -11.40
C GLU A 420 10.66 13.91 -11.68
N VAL A 421 11.56 13.42 -10.82
CA VAL A 421 13.02 13.58 -11.03
C VAL A 421 13.46 12.91 -12.33
N MET A 422 13.05 11.66 -12.56
CA MET A 422 13.43 10.90 -13.75
C MET A 422 12.94 11.58 -15.04
N THR A 423 11.67 11.94 -15.09
CA THR A 423 11.08 12.59 -16.28
C THR A 423 11.59 14.03 -16.45
N GLY A 424 11.87 14.76 -15.36
CA GLY A 424 12.47 16.09 -15.37
C GLY A 424 13.88 16.11 -15.96
N LEU A 425 14.62 14.99 -15.84
CA LEU A 425 15.94 14.79 -16.45
C LEU A 425 15.87 14.18 -17.86
N GLY A 426 14.66 13.90 -18.38
CA GLY A 426 14.43 13.45 -19.74
C GLY A 426 14.25 11.94 -19.91
N PHE A 427 14.08 11.16 -18.84
CA PHE A 427 13.77 9.73 -18.96
C PHE A 427 12.50 9.49 -19.76
N GLY A 428 12.60 8.68 -20.83
CA GLY A 428 11.50 8.33 -21.71
C GLY A 428 10.93 9.48 -22.56
N GLY A 429 11.49 10.70 -22.45
CA GLY A 429 11.07 11.87 -23.23
C GLY A 429 9.64 12.35 -22.92
N VAL A 430 9.09 13.16 -23.83
CA VAL A 430 7.74 13.75 -23.69
C VAL A 430 6.64 12.71 -23.49
N PRO A 431 6.65 11.55 -24.15
CA PRO A 431 5.63 10.53 -23.93
C PRO A 431 5.54 10.04 -22.48
N VAL A 432 6.67 9.72 -21.83
CA VAL A 432 6.68 9.27 -20.43
C VAL A 432 6.35 10.44 -19.50
N ARG A 433 6.85 11.64 -19.77
CA ARG A 433 6.51 12.86 -19.00
C ARG A 433 4.99 13.12 -19.02
N LEU A 434 4.32 12.90 -20.13
CA LEU A 434 2.86 13.06 -20.26
C LEU A 434 2.11 12.07 -19.36
N GLN A 435 2.57 10.82 -19.28
CA GLN A 435 1.98 9.82 -18.38
C GLN A 435 2.30 10.12 -16.91
N GLN A 436 3.49 10.58 -16.59
CA GLN A 436 3.87 11.02 -15.25
C GLN A 436 2.96 12.19 -14.78
N LEU A 437 2.71 13.19 -15.62
CA LEU A 437 1.79 14.29 -15.30
C LEU A 437 0.35 13.78 -15.13
N LYS A 438 -0.10 12.81 -15.93
CA LYS A 438 -1.39 12.15 -15.74
C LYS A 438 -1.46 11.43 -14.39
N MET A 439 -0.38 10.75 -13.95
CA MET A 439 -0.31 10.14 -12.63
C MET A 439 -0.32 11.18 -11.51
N GLN A 440 0.32 12.34 -11.69
CA GLN A 440 0.22 13.44 -10.72
C GLN A 440 -1.20 14.01 -10.62
N LEU A 441 -1.94 14.16 -11.72
CA LEU A 441 -3.38 14.49 -11.67
C LEU A 441 -4.16 13.44 -10.88
N ARG A 442 -3.89 12.15 -11.15
CA ARG A 442 -4.54 11.03 -10.48
C ARG A 442 -4.30 11.01 -8.97
N MET A 443 -3.04 11.18 -8.51
CA MET A 443 -2.76 11.22 -7.07
C MET A 443 -3.38 12.43 -6.38
N THR A 444 -3.40 13.58 -7.06
CA THR A 444 -4.01 14.80 -6.55
C THR A 444 -5.53 14.63 -6.40
N ILE A 445 -6.17 14.05 -7.41
CA ILE A 445 -7.61 13.72 -7.37
C ILE A 445 -7.89 12.66 -6.29
N ASN A 446 -7.00 11.71 -6.06
CA ASN A 446 -7.14 10.75 -4.95
C ASN A 446 -7.30 11.45 -3.59
N ALA A 447 -6.49 12.48 -3.30
CA ALA A 447 -6.61 13.24 -2.06
C ALA A 447 -7.92 14.05 -1.99
N LEU A 448 -8.38 14.63 -3.11
CA LEU A 448 -9.67 15.28 -3.19
C LEU A 448 -10.81 14.30 -2.94
N LEU A 449 -10.80 13.13 -3.61
CA LEU A 449 -11.82 12.11 -3.45
C LEU A 449 -11.92 11.63 -2.00
N ASP A 450 -10.78 11.30 -1.39
CA ASP A 450 -10.72 10.79 -0.02
C ASP A 450 -11.45 11.73 0.96
N GLN A 451 -11.11 13.01 0.93
CA GLN A 451 -11.73 13.98 1.81
C GLN A 451 -13.18 14.29 1.40
N LEU A 452 -13.47 14.54 0.13
CA LEU A 452 -14.80 14.92 -0.33
C LEU A 452 -15.82 13.78 -0.16
N VAL A 453 -15.43 12.54 -0.39
CA VAL A 453 -16.27 11.36 -0.17
C VAL A 453 -16.62 11.20 1.31
N HIS A 454 -15.61 11.24 2.19
CA HIS A 454 -15.80 10.95 3.61
C HIS A 454 -16.34 12.12 4.43
N CYS A 455 -16.15 13.37 3.98
CA CYS A 455 -16.46 14.57 4.75
C CYS A 455 -17.57 15.45 4.14
N GLU A 456 -17.77 15.39 2.80
CA GLU A 456 -18.65 16.30 2.06
C GLU A 456 -19.73 15.57 1.25
N GLU A 457 -19.86 14.25 1.44
CA GLU A 457 -20.87 13.41 0.77
C GLU A 457 -20.84 13.50 -0.78
N LEU A 458 -19.64 13.66 -1.38
CA LEU A 458 -19.46 13.67 -2.83
C LEU A 458 -20.20 12.49 -3.47
N SER A 459 -20.99 12.77 -4.51
CA SER A 459 -21.72 11.74 -5.25
C SER A 459 -20.82 10.98 -6.24
N GLU A 460 -21.24 9.77 -6.64
CA GLU A 460 -20.54 9.00 -7.67
C GLU A 460 -20.39 9.77 -8.98
N ALA A 461 -21.46 10.47 -9.42
CA ALA A 461 -21.43 11.23 -10.66
C ALA A 461 -20.41 12.37 -10.64
N GLU A 462 -20.32 13.11 -9.52
CA GLU A 462 -19.33 14.18 -9.33
C GLU A 462 -17.91 13.61 -9.26
N ALA A 463 -17.72 12.49 -8.55
CA ALA A 463 -16.44 11.79 -8.48
C ALA A 463 -15.98 11.29 -9.86
N MET A 464 -16.89 10.67 -10.63
CA MET A 464 -16.60 10.22 -11.99
C MET A 464 -16.23 11.40 -12.90
N ALA A 465 -16.98 12.52 -12.86
CA ALA A 465 -16.65 13.72 -13.63
C ALA A 465 -15.26 14.27 -13.26
N LEU A 466 -14.94 14.35 -11.98
CA LEU A 466 -13.63 14.82 -11.52
C LEU A 466 -12.48 13.95 -12.08
N MET A 467 -12.64 12.63 -12.07
CA MET A 467 -11.62 11.69 -12.55
C MET A 467 -11.49 11.67 -14.08
N THR A 468 -12.62 11.67 -14.81
CA THR A 468 -12.59 11.53 -16.28
C THR A 468 -12.35 12.86 -16.98
N GLU A 469 -12.91 13.97 -16.49
CA GLU A 469 -12.78 15.28 -17.12
C GLU A 469 -11.50 16.00 -16.72
N ARG A 470 -11.16 16.01 -15.43
CA ARG A 470 -9.97 16.70 -14.91
C ARG A 470 -8.75 15.80 -14.81
N GLY A 471 -8.94 14.48 -14.59
CA GLY A 471 -7.86 13.49 -14.45
C GLY A 471 -7.55 12.74 -15.73
N PHE A 472 -8.34 12.90 -16.80
CA PHE A 472 -8.19 12.17 -18.07
C PHE A 472 -8.15 10.64 -17.90
N GLN A 473 -8.79 10.12 -16.86
CA GLN A 473 -8.84 8.68 -16.57
C GLN A 473 -9.88 7.99 -17.46
N GLU A 474 -9.61 6.74 -17.82
CA GLU A 474 -10.59 5.89 -18.49
C GLU A 474 -11.74 5.56 -17.51
N GLU A 475 -12.97 5.44 -18.02
CA GLU A 475 -14.18 5.23 -17.19
C GLU A 475 -14.08 3.99 -16.28
N GLY A 476 -13.48 2.89 -16.78
CA GLY A 476 -13.31 1.66 -16.02
C GLY A 476 -12.38 1.85 -14.81
N GLU A 477 -11.31 2.61 -14.97
CA GLU A 477 -10.38 2.96 -13.89
C GLU A 477 -11.06 3.90 -12.88
N ALA A 478 -11.78 4.92 -13.34
CA ALA A 478 -12.52 5.83 -12.50
C ALA A 478 -13.58 5.12 -11.63
N ALA A 479 -14.31 4.16 -12.20
CA ALA A 479 -15.28 3.35 -11.47
C ALA A 479 -14.61 2.48 -10.39
N GLY A 480 -13.46 1.87 -10.70
CA GLY A 480 -12.65 1.14 -9.72
C GLY A 480 -12.18 2.04 -8.58
N LYS A 481 -11.74 3.25 -8.90
CA LYS A 481 -11.27 4.25 -7.94
C LYS A 481 -12.39 4.76 -7.02
N TRP A 482 -13.58 5.01 -7.56
CA TRP A 482 -14.76 5.33 -6.77
C TRP A 482 -15.05 4.25 -5.73
N ARG A 483 -15.03 2.98 -6.17
CA ARG A 483 -15.22 1.84 -5.27
C ARG A 483 -14.15 1.81 -4.18
N ARG A 484 -12.88 2.01 -4.53
CA ARG A 484 -11.76 2.08 -3.57
C ARG A 484 -11.93 3.21 -2.56
N ALA A 485 -12.39 4.39 -2.97
CA ALA A 485 -12.66 5.52 -2.08
C ALA A 485 -13.72 5.22 -1.02
N LEU A 486 -14.68 4.33 -1.31
CA LEU A 486 -15.68 3.88 -0.35
C LEU A 486 -15.18 2.71 0.54
N LEU A 487 -14.22 1.93 0.08
CA LEU A 487 -13.66 0.78 0.80
C LEU A 487 -12.51 1.15 1.75
N THR A 488 -11.86 2.28 1.50
CA THR A 488 -10.72 2.78 2.29
C THR A 488 -11.00 4.19 2.78
N SER A 489 -10.23 4.66 3.75
CA SER A 489 -10.26 6.07 4.18
C SER A 489 -8.86 6.51 4.58
N THR A 490 -8.51 7.74 4.27
CA THR A 490 -7.20 8.38 4.43
C THR A 490 -6.06 7.79 3.57
N GLN A 491 -6.24 6.58 3.06
CA GLN A 491 -5.24 5.90 2.22
C GLN A 491 -5.02 6.61 0.87
N LEU A 492 -6.08 7.11 0.24
CA LEU A 492 -5.95 7.83 -1.04
C LEU A 492 -5.24 9.18 -0.90
N SER A 493 -5.24 9.78 0.30
CA SER A 493 -4.51 11.01 0.61
C SER A 493 -3.00 10.81 0.74
N THR A 494 -2.54 9.57 0.99
CA THR A 494 -1.14 9.21 1.24
C THR A 494 -0.20 9.69 0.13
N TYR A 495 -0.58 9.47 -1.12
CA TYR A 495 0.22 9.82 -2.30
C TYR A 495 0.50 11.31 -2.41
N PHE A 496 -0.55 12.12 -2.33
CA PHE A 496 -0.43 13.57 -2.51
C PHE A 496 0.27 14.24 -1.33
N VAL A 497 -0.09 13.87 -0.09
CA VAL A 497 0.55 14.41 1.11
C VAL A 497 2.01 14.01 1.15
N GLY A 498 2.30 12.73 0.93
CA GLY A 498 3.66 12.22 0.92
C GLY A 498 4.53 12.90 -0.13
N TYR A 499 4.04 12.98 -1.39
CA TYR A 499 4.76 13.70 -2.45
C TYR A 499 5.03 15.17 -2.09
N THR A 500 4.02 15.88 -1.56
CA THR A 500 4.17 17.29 -1.20
C THR A 500 5.30 17.48 -0.17
N GLU A 501 5.30 16.67 0.88
CA GLU A 501 6.28 16.78 1.96
C GLU A 501 7.68 16.29 1.55
N VAL A 502 7.76 15.18 0.79
CA VAL A 502 9.05 14.66 0.27
C VAL A 502 9.66 15.62 -0.74
N ALA A 503 8.87 16.20 -1.65
CA ALA A 503 9.36 17.19 -2.61
C ALA A 503 9.87 18.47 -1.92
N GLU A 504 9.22 18.90 -0.84
CA GLU A 504 9.69 20.04 -0.04
C GLU A 504 11.02 19.73 0.66
N ILE A 505 11.22 18.50 1.19
CA ILE A 505 12.49 18.06 1.77
C ILE A 505 13.57 18.01 0.69
N ALA A 506 13.26 17.44 -0.47
CA ALA A 506 14.20 17.38 -1.58
C ALA A 506 14.63 18.78 -2.07
N ALA A 507 13.70 19.73 -2.12
CA ALA A 507 13.96 21.11 -2.49
C ALA A 507 14.81 21.88 -1.44
N ALA A 508 14.82 21.44 -0.18
CA ALA A 508 15.62 22.01 0.90
C ALA A 508 17.10 21.57 0.87
N ARG A 509 17.52 20.82 -0.15
CA ARG A 509 18.90 20.38 -0.33
C ARG A 509 19.89 21.54 -0.15
N PRO A 510 20.88 21.44 0.78
CA PRO A 510 21.85 22.49 0.99
C PRO A 510 22.69 22.77 -0.27
N GLU A 511 23.09 24.03 -0.44
CA GLU A 511 23.91 24.44 -1.57
C GLU A 511 25.27 23.68 -1.58
N GLY A 512 25.61 23.12 -2.74
CA GLY A 512 26.86 22.38 -2.92
C GLY A 512 26.79 20.89 -2.53
N VAL A 513 25.72 20.41 -1.92
CA VAL A 513 25.54 18.97 -1.68
C VAL A 513 25.13 18.28 -2.98
N PRO A 514 25.83 17.23 -3.43
CA PRO A 514 25.42 16.45 -4.60
C PRO A 514 24.01 15.88 -4.45
N LEU A 515 23.29 15.73 -5.56
CA LEU A 515 21.91 15.22 -5.53
C LEU A 515 21.86 13.81 -4.96
N ARG A 516 22.80 12.93 -5.38
CA ARG A 516 22.91 11.57 -4.85
C ARG A 516 23.07 11.57 -3.33
N ASP A 517 24.01 12.36 -2.81
CA ASP A 517 24.32 12.36 -1.38
C ASP A 517 23.12 12.85 -0.56
N TRP A 518 22.32 13.78 -1.11
CA TRP A 518 21.07 14.23 -0.49
C TRP A 518 19.97 13.17 -0.51
N HIS A 519 19.78 12.49 -1.64
CA HIS A 519 18.84 11.39 -1.74
C HIS A 519 19.23 10.22 -0.82
N ASP A 520 20.52 9.87 -0.77
CA ASP A 520 21.03 8.85 0.15
C ASP A 520 20.78 9.24 1.61
N ALA A 521 20.94 10.51 1.97
CA ALA A 521 20.60 11.00 3.30
C ALA A 521 19.09 10.88 3.58
N MET A 522 18.22 11.23 2.62
CA MET A 522 16.77 11.07 2.77
C MET A 522 16.35 9.60 2.95
N LEU A 523 17.04 8.66 2.33
CA LEU A 523 16.73 7.22 2.38
C LEU A 523 17.44 6.48 3.51
N GLY A 524 18.43 7.09 4.17
CA GLY A 524 19.31 6.45 5.15
C GLY A 524 18.68 6.23 6.53
N HIS A 525 17.47 6.73 6.79
CA HIS A 525 16.83 6.71 8.10
C HIS A 525 15.69 5.69 8.24
N GLY A 526 15.63 4.69 7.35
CA GLY A 526 14.45 3.82 7.24
C GLY A 526 13.34 4.51 6.46
N SER A 527 12.07 4.32 6.88
CA SER A 527 10.93 4.97 6.22
C SER A 527 10.11 5.79 7.23
N PRO A 528 10.71 6.80 7.93
CA PRO A 528 9.97 7.61 8.90
C PRO A 528 9.01 8.57 8.18
N PRO A 529 7.94 9.06 8.84
CA PRO A 529 7.12 10.14 8.31
C PRO A 529 7.95 11.37 7.93
N PRO A 530 7.61 12.09 6.87
CA PRO A 530 8.41 13.22 6.36
C PRO A 530 8.73 14.29 7.42
N ARG A 531 7.80 14.56 8.37
CA ARG A 531 8.07 15.52 9.46
C ARG A 531 9.24 15.10 10.36
N HIS A 532 9.39 13.81 10.61
CA HIS A 532 10.51 13.28 11.40
C HIS A 532 11.81 13.23 10.58
N LEU A 533 11.69 12.93 9.28
CA LEU A 533 12.83 13.02 8.37
C LEU A 533 13.40 14.44 8.31
N ARG A 534 12.57 15.50 8.33
CA ARG A 534 13.05 16.89 8.44
C ARG A 534 13.94 17.08 9.66
N SER A 535 13.48 16.61 10.83
CA SER A 535 14.28 16.72 12.06
C SER A 535 15.61 15.97 11.99
N LEU A 536 15.62 14.78 11.36
CA LEU A 536 16.84 13.97 11.17
C LEU A 536 17.82 14.56 10.16
N LEU A 537 17.34 15.45 9.28
CA LEU A 537 18.14 16.16 8.27
C LEU A 537 18.47 17.63 8.69
N ASP A 538 18.17 18.01 9.92
CA ASP A 538 18.40 19.38 10.46
C ASP A 538 17.68 20.48 9.65
N LEU A 539 16.42 20.22 9.18
CA LEU A 539 15.60 21.12 8.37
C LEU A 539 14.52 21.86 9.18
#